data_a677567bbbefa08cc4d6a7d098adcc79
#
_entry.id   a677567bbbefa08cc4d6a7d098adcc79
#
_cell.length_a   1.000
_cell.length_b   1.000
_cell.length_c   1.000
_cell.angle_alpha   90.00
_cell.angle_beta   90.00
_cell.angle_gamma   90.00
#
_symmetry.space_group_name_H-M   'P 1'
#
loop_
_entity.id
_entity.type
_entity.pdbx_description
1 polymer ?
#
loop_
_entity_poly.entity_id
_entity_poly.type
_entity_poly.pdbx_seq_one_letter_code
_entity_poly.pdbx_strand_id
1 'polypeptide(L)'
;MQIWSYIFNHNFSGTVIESFIFFASIVTILFSIALGIVYKTKFNMEYLGWCMTMGATWMLGESKLRQLIVPNASGLATSCFIMLMLCPLPISLYVNNLQKGKYKKIFQPICFIALLNFIICTILHLTGVADYIETMPAAHAILII
;
A
#
# COMPACT_ATOMS: atom_id res chain seq x y z
N MET A 1 -5.87 -33.57 9.97
CA MET A 1 -4.53 -33.05 10.34
C MET A 1 -3.65 -32.70 9.12
N GLN A 2 -3.66 -33.47 8.04
CA GLN A 2 -2.83 -33.24 6.83
C GLN A 2 -3.18 -31.96 6.05
N ILE A 3 -4.45 -31.54 5.99
CA ILE A 3 -4.89 -30.33 5.25
C ILE A 3 -4.30 -29.06 5.87
N TRP A 4 -4.22 -28.98 7.20
CA TRP A 4 -3.65 -27.83 7.89
C TRP A 4 -2.13 -27.71 7.66
N SER A 5 -1.41 -28.83 7.63
CA SER A 5 0.03 -28.81 7.34
C SER A 5 0.32 -28.41 5.90
N TYR A 6 -0.53 -28.79 4.94
CA TYR A 6 -0.40 -28.41 3.54
C TYR A 6 -0.68 -26.92 3.31
N ILE A 7 -1.77 -26.41 3.90
CA ILE A 7 -2.12 -24.96 3.82
C ILE A 7 -1.03 -24.13 4.50
N PHE A 8 -0.54 -24.58 5.65
CA PHE A 8 0.49 -23.88 6.40
C PHE A 8 1.82 -23.85 5.64
N ASN A 9 2.28 -24.97 5.10
CA ASN A 9 3.54 -25.03 4.36
C ASN A 9 3.51 -24.26 3.03
N HIS A 10 2.37 -24.25 2.32
CA HIS A 10 2.30 -23.61 1.01
C HIS A 10 2.13 -22.10 1.08
N ASN A 11 1.51 -21.57 2.13
CA ASN A 11 1.30 -20.12 2.33
C ASN A 11 2.29 -19.52 3.35
N PHE A 12 3.02 -20.33 4.09
CA PHE A 12 3.91 -19.87 5.16
C PHE A 12 5.06 -19.00 4.62
N SER A 13 5.70 -19.42 3.53
CA SER A 13 6.79 -18.66 2.91
C SER A 13 6.34 -17.29 2.41
N GLY A 14 5.16 -17.22 1.78
CA GLY A 14 4.58 -15.95 1.34
C GLY A 14 4.33 -15.00 2.52
N THR A 15 3.65 -15.48 3.56
CA THR A 15 3.33 -14.67 4.74
C THR A 15 4.58 -14.22 5.50
N VAL A 16 5.63 -15.06 5.56
CA VAL A 16 6.91 -14.66 6.17
C VAL A 16 7.57 -13.53 5.38
N ILE A 17 7.59 -13.62 4.05
CA ILE A 17 8.15 -12.58 3.19
C ILE A 17 7.36 -11.27 3.35
N GLU A 18 6.03 -11.33 3.32
CA GLU A 18 5.15 -10.18 3.50
C GLU A 18 5.36 -9.49 4.85
N SER A 19 5.45 -10.28 5.93
CA SER A 19 5.71 -9.78 7.28
C SER A 19 7.11 -9.15 7.38
N PHE A 20 8.09 -9.72 6.71
CA PHE A 20 9.44 -9.17 6.65
C PHE A 20 9.46 -7.81 5.92
N ILE A 21 8.78 -7.71 4.77
CA ILE A 21 8.65 -6.45 4.02
C ILE A 21 7.95 -5.39 4.87
N PHE A 22 6.88 -5.76 5.58
CA PHE A 22 6.17 -4.86 6.48
C PHE A 22 7.07 -4.35 7.62
N PHE A 23 7.82 -5.23 8.26
CA PHE A 23 8.78 -4.83 9.29
C PHE A 23 9.88 -3.93 8.73
N ALA A 24 10.46 -4.30 7.59
CA ALA A 24 11.49 -3.50 6.92
C ALA A 24 10.98 -2.10 6.55
N SER A 25 9.72 -1.98 6.16
CA SER A 25 9.11 -0.68 5.84
C SER A 25 9.00 0.22 7.07
N ILE A 26 8.58 -0.31 8.21
CA ILE A 26 8.53 0.43 9.47
C ILE A 26 9.93 0.90 9.87
N VAL A 27 10.93 0.02 9.81
CA VAL A 27 12.31 0.37 10.11
C VAL A 27 12.81 1.48 9.17
N THR A 28 12.49 1.43 7.89
CA THR A 28 12.87 2.45 6.90
C THR A 28 12.25 3.81 7.24
N ILE A 29 10.98 3.84 7.64
CA ILE A 29 10.31 5.09 8.07
C ILE A 29 10.99 5.66 9.30
N LEU A 30 11.18 4.84 10.34
CA LEU A 30 11.81 5.27 11.60
C LEU A 30 13.23 5.78 11.37
N PHE A 31 14.00 5.08 10.53
CA PHE A 31 15.36 5.48 10.19
C PHE A 31 15.40 6.80 9.42
N SER A 32 14.48 7.00 8.47
CA SER A 32 14.34 8.26 7.73
C SER A 32 14.02 9.44 8.66
N ILE A 33 13.10 9.25 9.60
CA ILE A 33 12.75 10.26 10.59
C ILE A 33 13.96 10.58 11.48
N ALA A 34 14.65 9.55 11.99
CA ALA A 34 15.82 9.71 12.84
C ALA A 34 16.95 10.48 12.13
N LEU A 35 17.25 10.13 10.88
CA LEU A 35 18.23 10.85 10.07
C LEU A 35 17.81 12.30 9.81
N GLY A 36 16.52 12.53 9.53
CA GLY A 36 15.96 13.88 9.35
C GLY A 36 16.16 14.76 10.59
N ILE A 37 16.00 14.21 11.78
CA ILE A 37 16.23 14.91 13.05
C ILE A 37 17.72 15.20 13.28
N VAL A 38 18.58 14.20 13.08
CA VAL A 38 20.00 14.30 13.36
C VAL A 38 20.71 15.23 12.39
N TYR A 39 20.46 15.08 11.09
CA TYR A 39 21.16 15.83 10.05
C TYR A 39 20.45 17.08 9.60
N LYS A 40 19.24 17.36 10.12
CA LYS A 40 18.36 18.48 9.69
C LYS A 40 18.14 18.54 8.18
N THR A 41 18.29 17.41 7.51
CA THR A 41 18.09 17.24 6.06
C THR A 41 16.89 16.35 5.84
N LYS A 42 16.03 16.72 4.86
CA LYS A 42 14.89 15.87 4.48
C LYS A 42 15.40 14.68 3.66
N PHE A 43 15.64 13.57 4.32
CA PHE A 43 15.81 12.29 3.65
C PHE A 43 14.42 11.80 3.25
N ASN A 44 14.07 11.96 1.98
CA ASN A 44 12.74 11.59 1.46
C ASN A 44 12.50 10.06 1.38
N MET A 45 13.29 9.26 2.09
CA MET A 45 13.11 7.80 2.20
C MET A 45 11.82 7.42 2.94
N GLU A 46 11.23 8.36 3.68
CA GLU A 46 9.93 8.17 4.32
C GLU A 46 8.84 7.78 3.31
N TYR A 47 8.85 8.36 2.11
CA TYR A 47 7.89 8.01 1.06
C TYR A 47 8.06 6.59 0.54
N LEU A 48 9.31 6.10 0.44
CA LEU A 48 9.58 4.71 0.12
C LEU A 48 9.06 3.78 1.23
N GLY A 49 9.30 4.11 2.49
CA GLY A 49 8.77 3.38 3.61
C GLY A 49 7.24 3.30 3.60
N TRP A 50 6.55 4.41 3.33
CA TRP A 50 5.09 4.42 3.19
C TRP A 50 4.61 3.55 2.03
N CYS A 51 5.28 3.62 0.87
CA CYS A 51 4.98 2.77 -0.27
C CYS A 51 5.10 1.28 0.08
N MET A 52 6.21 0.89 0.71
CA MET A 52 6.43 -0.49 1.15
C MET A 52 5.40 -0.94 2.18
N THR A 53 5.02 -0.06 3.13
CA THR A 53 3.99 -0.36 4.14
C THR A 53 2.63 -0.61 3.49
N MET A 54 2.22 0.25 2.56
CA MET A 54 0.96 0.10 1.84
C MET A 54 0.92 -1.18 1.01
N GLY A 55 2.00 -1.47 0.26
CA GLY A 55 2.12 -2.68 -0.53
C GLY A 55 2.11 -3.95 0.35
N ALA A 56 2.86 -3.96 1.44
CA ALA A 56 2.89 -5.08 2.37
C ALA A 56 1.53 -5.29 3.06
N THR A 57 0.84 -4.22 3.44
CA THR A 57 -0.50 -4.31 4.03
C THR A 57 -1.50 -4.91 3.04
N TRP A 58 -1.42 -4.49 1.77
CA TRP A 58 -2.26 -5.08 0.72
C TRP A 58 -1.97 -6.56 0.52
N MET A 59 -0.70 -6.96 0.40
CA MET A 59 -0.29 -8.36 0.24
C MET A 59 -0.73 -9.23 1.43
N LEU A 60 -0.52 -8.76 2.67
CA LEU A 60 -1.00 -9.43 3.88
C LEU A 60 -2.52 -9.58 3.89
N GLY A 61 -3.23 -8.58 3.40
CA GLY A 61 -4.69 -8.61 3.30
C GLY A 61 -5.20 -9.61 2.28
N GLU A 62 -4.44 -9.93 1.24
CA GLU A 62 -4.77 -10.94 0.23
C GLU A 62 -4.40 -12.36 0.69
N SER A 63 -3.56 -12.48 1.71
CA SER A 63 -3.11 -13.75 2.26
C SER A 63 -4.27 -14.58 2.84
N LYS A 64 -4.29 -15.88 2.52
CA LYS A 64 -5.29 -16.81 3.05
C LYS A 64 -5.20 -16.97 4.57
N LEU A 65 -4.05 -16.66 5.17
CA LEU A 65 -3.85 -16.73 6.62
C LEU A 65 -4.51 -15.57 7.37
N ARG A 66 -4.92 -14.50 6.68
CA ARG A 66 -5.59 -13.34 7.31
C ARG A 66 -6.83 -13.74 8.10
N GLN A 67 -7.60 -14.70 7.60
CA GLN A 67 -8.84 -15.17 8.23
C GLN A 67 -8.61 -15.83 9.59
N LEU A 68 -7.39 -16.33 9.83
CA LEU A 68 -7.01 -16.92 11.11
C LEU A 68 -6.61 -15.86 12.16
N ILE A 69 -6.13 -14.71 11.70
CA ILE A 69 -5.57 -13.66 12.57
C ILE A 69 -6.63 -12.59 12.86
N VAL A 70 -7.43 -12.22 11.85
CA VAL A 70 -8.41 -11.12 11.96
C VAL A 70 -9.82 -11.65 11.73
N PRO A 71 -10.65 -11.67 12.77
CA PRO A 71 -12.03 -12.16 12.67
C PRO A 71 -12.91 -11.28 11.76
N ASN A 72 -12.57 -10.00 11.60
CA ASN A 72 -13.30 -9.07 10.72
C ASN A 72 -12.68 -9.02 9.32
N ALA A 73 -12.99 -10.02 8.50
CA ALA A 73 -12.48 -10.12 7.13
C ALA A 73 -12.91 -8.95 6.22
N SER A 74 -14.11 -8.40 6.43
CA SER A 74 -14.64 -7.29 5.61
C SER A 74 -13.87 -6.00 5.85
N GLY A 75 -13.66 -5.62 7.11
CA GLY A 75 -12.90 -4.40 7.45
C GLY A 75 -11.45 -4.44 6.97
N LEU A 76 -10.82 -5.62 7.05
CA LEU A 76 -9.46 -5.79 6.56
C LEU A 76 -9.40 -5.69 5.02
N ALA A 77 -10.34 -6.32 4.31
CA ALA A 77 -10.44 -6.21 2.85
C ALA A 77 -10.60 -4.74 2.41
N THR A 78 -11.51 -4.01 3.04
CA THR A 78 -11.71 -2.57 2.78
C THR A 78 -10.41 -1.78 3.00
N SER A 79 -9.70 -2.03 4.10
CA SER A 79 -8.41 -1.37 4.39
C SER A 79 -7.37 -1.68 3.31
N CYS A 80 -7.29 -2.90 2.82
CA CYS A 80 -6.37 -3.31 1.76
C CYS A 80 -6.66 -2.59 0.43
N PHE A 81 -7.93 -2.43 0.06
CA PHE A 81 -8.31 -1.66 -1.13
C PHE A 81 -7.96 -0.19 -1.01
N ILE A 82 -8.19 0.41 0.15
CA ILE A 82 -7.80 1.80 0.43
C ILE A 82 -6.28 1.96 0.27
N MET A 83 -5.50 1.06 0.84
CA MET A 83 -4.03 1.09 0.74
C MET A 83 -3.55 0.94 -0.71
N LEU A 84 -4.17 0.06 -1.49
CA LEU A 84 -3.87 -0.12 -2.91
C LEU A 84 -4.15 1.17 -3.72
N MET A 85 -5.31 1.80 -3.49
CA MET A 85 -5.70 3.04 -4.18
C MET A 85 -4.80 4.22 -3.84
N LEU A 86 -4.27 4.27 -2.62
CA LEU A 86 -3.38 5.34 -2.17
C LEU A 86 -1.90 5.07 -2.50
N CYS A 87 -1.52 3.84 -2.85
CA CYS A 87 -0.14 3.45 -3.13
C CYS A 87 0.56 4.31 -4.22
N PRO A 88 -0.12 4.76 -5.31
CA PRO A 88 0.50 5.63 -6.30
C PRO A 88 1.01 6.96 -5.75
N LEU A 89 0.42 7.48 -4.66
CA LEU A 89 0.82 8.76 -4.08
C LEU A 89 2.26 8.74 -3.54
N PRO A 90 2.63 7.88 -2.58
CA PRO A 90 3.99 7.85 -2.07
C PRO A 90 5.02 7.43 -3.14
N ILE A 91 4.64 6.56 -4.09
CA ILE A 91 5.52 6.20 -5.22
C ILE A 91 5.86 7.43 -6.05
N SER A 92 4.84 8.18 -6.48
CA SER A 92 5.02 9.37 -7.31
C SER A 92 5.83 10.44 -6.58
N LEU A 93 5.59 10.65 -5.29
CA LEU A 93 6.33 11.59 -4.47
C LEU A 93 7.79 11.16 -4.29
N TYR A 94 8.03 9.87 -4.07
CA TYR A 94 9.39 9.31 -3.95
C TYR A 94 10.19 9.50 -5.24
N VAL A 95 9.63 9.10 -6.38
CA VAL A 95 10.30 9.23 -7.68
C VAL A 95 10.56 10.70 -8.04
N ASN A 96 9.58 11.58 -7.82
CA ASN A 96 9.76 13.02 -8.04
C ASN A 96 10.89 13.60 -7.17
N ASN A 97 11.01 13.16 -5.92
CA ASN A 97 12.08 13.59 -5.03
C ASN A 97 13.45 13.06 -5.45
N LEU A 98 13.55 11.80 -5.89
CA LEU A 98 14.78 11.23 -6.46
C LEU A 98 15.30 12.06 -7.64
N GLN A 99 14.39 12.57 -8.45
CA GLN A 99 14.71 13.38 -9.63
C GLN A 99 14.81 14.89 -9.31
N LYS A 100 14.91 15.26 -8.03
CA LYS A 100 15.03 16.65 -7.57
C LYS A 100 13.92 17.55 -8.12
N GLY A 101 12.73 17.01 -8.32
CA GLY A 101 11.56 17.76 -8.82
C GLY A 101 11.58 18.08 -10.31
N LYS A 102 12.51 17.53 -11.10
CA LYS A 102 12.63 17.80 -12.54
C LYS A 102 11.33 17.49 -13.32
N TYR A 103 10.62 16.44 -12.91
CA TYR A 103 9.38 16.00 -13.57
C TYR A 103 8.12 16.25 -12.73
N LYS A 104 8.15 17.25 -11.85
CA LYS A 104 7.01 17.61 -10.99
C LYS A 104 5.71 17.79 -11.78
N LYS A 105 5.80 18.37 -12.99
CA LYS A 105 4.64 18.58 -13.88
C LYS A 105 3.98 17.29 -14.37
N ILE A 106 4.72 16.15 -14.37
CA ILE A 106 4.20 14.84 -14.75
C ILE A 106 3.65 14.11 -13.52
N PHE A 107 4.38 14.13 -12.41
CA PHE A 107 3.97 13.40 -11.20
C PHE A 107 2.82 14.07 -10.44
N GLN A 108 2.70 15.39 -10.52
CA GLN A 108 1.62 16.11 -9.85
C GLN A 108 0.22 15.72 -10.38
N PRO A 109 -0.05 15.65 -11.71
CA PRO A 109 -1.33 15.16 -12.20
C PRO A 109 -1.58 13.69 -11.86
N ILE A 110 -0.57 12.82 -11.83
CA ILE A 110 -0.73 11.42 -11.42
C ILE A 110 -1.21 11.34 -9.97
N CYS A 111 -0.60 12.08 -9.07
CA CYS A 111 -1.07 12.18 -7.68
C CYS A 111 -2.50 12.69 -7.59
N PHE A 112 -2.86 13.70 -8.38
CA PHE A 112 -4.21 14.25 -8.40
C PHE A 112 -5.23 13.24 -8.92
N ILE A 113 -4.92 12.52 -10.00
CA ILE A 113 -5.79 11.46 -10.55
C ILE A 113 -5.97 10.33 -9.55
N ALA A 114 -4.90 9.89 -8.88
CA ALA A 114 -4.96 8.86 -7.85
C ALA A 114 -5.85 9.29 -6.67
N LEU A 115 -5.71 10.52 -6.19
CA LEU A 115 -6.53 11.06 -5.12
C LEU A 115 -8.00 11.20 -5.55
N LEU A 116 -8.24 11.68 -6.74
CA LEU A 116 -9.60 11.81 -7.30
C LEU A 116 -10.28 10.44 -7.42
N ASN A 117 -9.54 9.45 -7.95
CA ASN A 117 -10.04 8.06 -8.03
C ASN A 117 -10.39 7.51 -6.65
N PHE A 118 -9.53 7.71 -5.65
CA PHE A 118 -9.80 7.29 -4.28
C PHE A 118 -11.10 7.92 -3.73
N ILE A 119 -11.28 9.23 -3.93
CA ILE A 119 -12.48 9.95 -3.47
C ILE A 119 -13.74 9.40 -4.17
N ILE A 120 -13.70 9.23 -5.50
CA ILE A 120 -14.83 8.71 -6.28
C ILE A 120 -15.19 7.30 -5.83
N CYS A 121 -14.22 6.39 -5.73
CA CYS A 121 -14.45 5.02 -5.31
C CYS A 121 -15.00 4.94 -3.88
N THR A 122 -14.51 5.79 -2.98
CA THR A 122 -15.02 5.87 -1.62
C THR A 122 -16.48 6.35 -1.58
N ILE A 123 -16.84 7.37 -2.37
CA ILE A 123 -18.22 7.85 -2.47
C ILE A 123 -19.13 6.76 -3.04
N LEU A 124 -18.71 6.07 -4.10
CA LEU A 124 -19.49 4.98 -4.71
C LEU A 124 -19.73 3.84 -3.71
N HIS A 125 -18.72 3.50 -2.92
CA HIS A 125 -18.84 2.48 -1.88
C HIS A 125 -19.78 2.92 -0.75
N LEU A 126 -19.67 4.15 -0.27
CA LEU A 126 -20.53 4.68 0.79
C LEU A 126 -22.00 4.85 0.35
N THR A 127 -22.24 5.14 -0.93
CA THR A 127 -23.58 5.24 -1.51
C THR A 127 -24.18 3.88 -1.87
N GLY A 128 -23.42 2.79 -1.77
CA GLY A 128 -23.86 1.43 -2.13
C GLY A 128 -24.07 1.23 -3.63
N VAL A 129 -23.55 2.13 -4.48
CA VAL A 129 -23.68 2.04 -5.95
C VAL A 129 -22.69 1.04 -6.53
N ALA A 130 -21.46 0.99 -5.99
CA ALA A 130 -20.44 0.04 -6.42
C ALA A 130 -19.51 -0.31 -5.25
N ASP A 131 -19.12 -1.58 -5.17
CA ASP A 131 -18.13 -2.01 -4.19
C ASP A 131 -16.70 -1.73 -4.64
N TYR A 132 -15.77 -1.67 -3.68
CA TYR A 132 -14.34 -1.51 -3.98
C TYR A 132 -13.81 -2.58 -4.93
N ILE A 133 -14.35 -3.80 -4.90
CA ILE A 133 -13.99 -4.89 -5.81
C ILE A 133 -14.33 -4.53 -7.27
N GLU A 134 -15.47 -3.90 -7.50
CA GLU A 134 -15.92 -3.50 -8.83
C GLU A 134 -15.09 -2.33 -9.38
N THR A 135 -14.57 -1.47 -8.51
CA THR A 135 -13.72 -0.34 -8.88
C THR A 135 -12.22 -0.69 -8.95
N MET A 136 -11.83 -1.90 -8.56
CA MET A 136 -10.44 -2.38 -8.55
C MET A 136 -9.72 -2.27 -9.91
N PRO A 137 -10.35 -2.57 -11.08
CA PRO A 137 -9.69 -2.42 -12.37
C PRO A 137 -9.21 -0.99 -12.64
N ALA A 138 -9.97 0.02 -12.20
CA ALA A 138 -9.60 1.43 -12.34
C ALA A 138 -8.38 1.77 -11.47
N ALA A 139 -8.33 1.25 -10.23
CA ALA A 139 -7.18 1.44 -9.34
C ALA A 139 -5.91 0.80 -9.91
N HIS A 140 -6.00 -0.41 -10.46
CA HIS A 140 -4.85 -1.06 -11.12
C HIS A 140 -4.38 -0.31 -12.37
N ALA A 141 -5.29 0.22 -13.19
CA ALA A 141 -4.92 1.00 -14.37
C ALA A 141 -4.10 2.25 -13.98
N ILE A 142 -4.47 2.91 -12.88
CA ILE A 142 -3.74 4.09 -12.38
C ILE A 142 -2.36 3.71 -11.81
N LEU A 143 -2.23 2.52 -11.23
CA LEU A 143 -0.96 2.05 -10.68
C LEU A 143 0.07 1.74 -11.79
N ILE A 144 -0.39 1.40 -13.01
CA ILE A 144 0.46 1.04 -14.16
C ILE A 144 0.95 2.28 -14.93
N ILE A 145 0.26 3.42 -14.81
CA ILE A 145 0.65 4.69 -15.45
C ILE A 145 1.83 5.34 -14.73
#